data_270b726400143115891c3c3afb34e9e7
#
_entry.id   270b726400143115891c3c3afb34e9e7
#
_cell.length_a   1.000
_cell.length_b   1.000
_cell.length_c   1.000
_cell.angle_alpha   90.00
_cell.angle_beta   90.00
_cell.angle_gamma   90.00
#
_symmetry.space_group_name_H-M   'P 1'
#
loop_
_entity.id
_entity.type
_entity.pdbx_description
1 polymer ?
#
loop_
_entity_poly.entity_id
_entity_poly.type
_entity_poly.pdbx_seq_one_letter_code
_entity_poly.pdbx_strand_id
1 'polypeptide(L)'
;PALLLPQQLYWYAKSHNFDQAQDHHLFDCIECGCCAHVCPSKIPLVQYYRFAKTEIWASEREKQQSDLARRRHEFRDARLARLEAERKARLRKKKEVLESKPKATGDDPKKAAIEAAIKRVAAKKAAQAAEDKPS
;
A
#
# COMPACT_ATOMS: atom_id res chain seq x y z
N PRO A 1 33.13 -22.43 -24.01
CA PRO A 1 33.29 -22.52 -22.59
C PRO A 1 31.96 -22.76 -21.90
N ALA A 2 30.95 -21.95 -22.06
CA ALA A 2 29.60 -22.26 -21.61
C ALA A 2 28.97 -23.21 -22.64
N LEU A 3 28.22 -24.20 -22.20
CA LEU A 3 27.49 -25.15 -23.06
C LEU A 3 26.33 -24.43 -23.81
N LEU A 4 26.66 -23.30 -24.47
CA LEU A 4 25.69 -22.51 -25.21
C LEU A 4 25.36 -23.22 -26.50
N LEU A 5 24.06 -23.52 -26.66
CA LEU A 5 23.51 -24.15 -27.83
C LEU A 5 22.71 -23.12 -28.66
N PRO A 6 23.31 -22.43 -29.63
CA PRO A 6 22.68 -21.33 -30.37
C PRO A 6 21.33 -21.70 -30.97
N GLN A 7 21.20 -22.90 -31.50
CA GLN A 7 19.97 -23.37 -32.13
C GLN A 7 18.83 -23.48 -31.08
N GLN A 8 19.07 -24.02 -29.91
CA GLN A 8 18.06 -24.16 -28.87
C GLN A 8 17.66 -22.80 -28.34
N LEU A 9 18.63 -21.95 -28.02
CA LEU A 9 18.36 -20.57 -27.61
C LEU A 9 17.51 -19.79 -28.61
N TYR A 10 17.77 -19.98 -29.90
CA TYR A 10 16.94 -19.37 -30.93
C TYR A 10 15.48 -19.87 -30.87
N TRP A 11 15.28 -21.19 -30.75
CA TRP A 11 13.95 -21.76 -30.68
C TRP A 11 13.19 -21.28 -29.42
N TYR A 12 13.86 -21.23 -28.28
CA TYR A 12 13.26 -20.71 -27.03
C TYR A 12 12.90 -19.23 -27.16
N ALA A 13 13.78 -18.41 -27.70
CA ALA A 13 13.51 -17.01 -27.94
C ALA A 13 12.33 -16.78 -28.90
N LYS A 14 12.27 -17.58 -29.99
CA LYS A 14 11.19 -17.54 -30.98
C LYS A 14 9.84 -18.01 -30.42
N SER A 15 9.83 -19.02 -29.55
CA SER A 15 8.64 -19.56 -28.93
C SER A 15 8.21 -18.79 -27.67
N HIS A 16 8.91 -17.70 -27.31
CA HIS A 16 8.71 -16.94 -26.08
C HIS A 16 8.83 -17.80 -24.79
N ASN A 17 9.58 -18.88 -24.86
CA ASN A 17 9.86 -19.73 -23.71
C ASN A 17 11.13 -19.25 -22.99
N PHE A 18 11.00 -18.15 -22.28
CA PHE A 18 12.13 -17.44 -21.68
C PHE A 18 12.72 -18.16 -20.47
N ASP A 19 11.93 -18.92 -19.74
CA ASP A 19 12.41 -19.72 -18.60
C ASP A 19 13.44 -20.76 -19.07
N GLN A 20 13.12 -21.50 -20.14
CA GLN A 20 14.03 -22.46 -20.75
C GLN A 20 15.27 -21.77 -21.35
N ALA A 21 15.11 -20.58 -21.90
CA ALA A 21 16.25 -19.82 -22.40
C ALA A 21 17.21 -19.42 -21.28
N GLN A 22 16.72 -19.10 -20.08
CA GLN A 22 17.53 -18.83 -18.90
C GLN A 22 18.24 -20.09 -18.40
N ASP A 23 17.55 -21.22 -18.31
CA ASP A 23 18.12 -22.52 -17.93
C ASP A 23 19.26 -22.95 -18.86
N HIS A 24 19.17 -22.56 -20.13
CA HIS A 24 20.22 -22.79 -21.15
C HIS A 24 21.25 -21.67 -21.23
N HIS A 25 21.44 -20.93 -20.14
CA HIS A 25 22.50 -19.93 -20.00
C HIS A 25 22.49 -18.80 -21.02
N LEU A 26 21.29 -18.32 -21.41
CA LEU A 26 21.15 -17.21 -22.35
C LEU A 26 21.97 -15.98 -21.93
N PHE A 27 22.07 -15.70 -20.63
CA PHE A 27 22.78 -14.53 -20.10
C PHE A 27 24.30 -14.63 -20.22
N ASP A 28 24.86 -15.85 -20.31
CA ASP A 28 26.30 -16.07 -20.52
C ASP A 28 26.71 -15.75 -21.97
N CYS A 29 25.75 -15.59 -22.86
CA CYS A 29 26.01 -15.17 -24.25
C CYS A 29 26.44 -13.71 -24.28
N ILE A 30 27.69 -13.46 -24.73
CA ILE A 30 28.25 -12.11 -24.89
C ILE A 30 27.85 -11.43 -26.22
N GLU A 31 27.00 -12.05 -27.00
CA GLU A 31 26.49 -11.51 -28.27
C GLU A 31 27.56 -11.18 -29.32
N CYS A 32 28.63 -11.93 -29.31
CA CYS A 32 29.77 -11.72 -30.24
C CYS A 32 29.45 -11.90 -31.74
N GLY A 33 28.29 -12.53 -32.07
CA GLY A 33 27.84 -12.71 -33.42
C GLY A 33 28.45 -13.89 -34.18
N CYS A 34 29.44 -14.61 -33.63
CA CYS A 34 30.09 -15.73 -34.32
C CYS A 34 29.09 -16.81 -34.78
N CYS A 35 28.11 -17.12 -33.92
CA CYS A 35 27.06 -18.11 -34.26
C CYS A 35 26.18 -17.66 -35.46
N ALA A 36 25.90 -16.37 -35.58
CA ALA A 36 25.15 -15.82 -36.70
C ALA A 36 26.01 -15.80 -37.99
N HIS A 37 27.31 -15.55 -37.87
CA HIS A 37 28.22 -15.51 -38.99
C HIS A 37 28.36 -16.88 -39.66
N VAL A 38 28.49 -17.95 -38.87
CA VAL A 38 28.64 -19.33 -39.37
C VAL A 38 27.30 -20.00 -39.69
N CYS A 39 26.19 -19.34 -39.45
CA CYS A 39 24.87 -19.91 -39.68
C CYS A 39 24.57 -20.07 -41.17
N PRO A 40 24.35 -21.31 -41.67
CA PRO A 40 24.08 -21.54 -43.12
C PRO A 40 22.76 -20.88 -43.56
N SER A 41 21.81 -20.76 -42.64
CA SER A 41 20.50 -20.14 -42.91
C SER A 41 20.51 -18.62 -42.73
N LYS A 42 21.63 -18.00 -42.38
CA LYS A 42 21.81 -16.55 -42.14
C LYS A 42 20.77 -15.95 -41.18
N ILE A 43 20.39 -16.71 -40.15
CA ILE A 43 19.43 -16.27 -39.16
C ILE A 43 20.10 -15.23 -38.25
N PRO A 44 19.44 -14.08 -37.94
CA PRO A 44 20.00 -13.05 -37.04
C PRO A 44 19.89 -13.45 -35.61
N LEU A 45 20.60 -14.52 -35.17
CA LEU A 45 20.51 -15.14 -33.85
C LEU A 45 20.69 -14.15 -32.70
N VAL A 46 21.66 -13.24 -32.85
CA VAL A 46 21.96 -12.24 -31.81
C VAL A 46 20.76 -11.32 -31.51
N GLN A 47 19.98 -10.97 -32.54
CA GLN A 47 18.79 -10.13 -32.33
C GLN A 47 17.74 -10.85 -31.53
N TYR A 48 17.51 -12.14 -31.73
CA TYR A 48 16.62 -12.97 -30.96
C TYR A 48 17.09 -13.08 -29.48
N TYR A 49 18.39 -13.19 -29.24
CA TYR A 49 18.92 -13.24 -27.88
C TYR A 49 18.77 -11.91 -27.15
N ARG A 50 19.04 -10.80 -27.83
CA ARG A 50 18.79 -9.45 -27.27
C ARG A 50 17.33 -9.25 -26.95
N PHE A 51 16.45 -9.62 -27.85
CA PHE A 51 15.01 -9.59 -27.62
C PHE A 51 14.65 -10.40 -26.37
N ALA A 52 15.03 -11.68 -26.30
CA ALA A 52 14.73 -12.53 -25.17
C ALA A 52 15.29 -11.97 -23.85
N LYS A 53 16.52 -11.48 -23.82
CA LYS A 53 17.11 -10.83 -22.62
C LYS A 53 16.31 -9.59 -22.19
N THR A 54 15.91 -8.77 -23.16
CA THR A 54 15.15 -7.55 -22.87
C THR A 54 13.79 -7.88 -22.25
N GLU A 55 13.10 -8.87 -22.78
CA GLU A 55 11.80 -9.34 -22.24
C GLU A 55 11.94 -9.92 -20.83
N ILE A 56 12.96 -10.74 -20.61
CA ILE A 56 13.24 -11.30 -19.29
C ILE A 56 13.48 -10.17 -18.26
N TRP A 57 14.36 -9.23 -18.59
CA TRP A 57 14.64 -8.09 -17.71
C TRP A 57 13.43 -7.19 -17.48
N ALA A 58 12.58 -7.03 -18.48
CA ALA A 58 11.33 -6.29 -18.33
C ALA A 58 10.39 -6.99 -17.33
N SER A 59 10.19 -8.30 -17.51
CA SER A 59 9.38 -9.14 -16.61
C SER A 59 9.92 -9.15 -15.18
N GLU A 60 11.23 -9.29 -15.00
CA GLU A 60 11.86 -9.26 -13.67
C GLU A 60 11.68 -7.90 -12.96
N ARG A 61 11.86 -6.81 -13.71
CA ARG A 61 11.62 -5.46 -13.14
C ARG A 61 10.17 -5.25 -12.75
N GLU A 62 9.23 -5.72 -13.55
CA GLU A 62 7.81 -5.65 -13.24
C GLU A 62 7.47 -6.46 -11.99
N LYS A 63 7.98 -7.68 -11.88
CA LYS A 63 7.84 -8.52 -10.67
C LYS A 63 8.41 -7.81 -9.43
N GLN A 64 9.61 -7.26 -9.53
CA GLN A 64 10.24 -6.53 -8.42
C GLN A 64 9.42 -5.30 -8.00
N GLN A 65 8.90 -4.53 -8.96
CA GLN A 65 8.05 -3.37 -8.66
C GLN A 65 6.73 -3.79 -8.01
N SER A 66 6.10 -4.85 -8.51
CA SER A 66 4.86 -5.41 -7.95
C SER A 66 5.07 -5.90 -6.52
N ASP A 67 6.14 -6.66 -6.27
CA ASP A 67 6.49 -7.15 -4.93
C ASP A 67 6.80 -6.01 -3.95
N LEU A 68 7.50 -4.98 -4.42
CA LEU A 68 7.78 -3.81 -3.59
C LEU A 68 6.50 -3.04 -3.26
N ALA A 69 5.60 -2.88 -4.23
CA ALA A 69 4.30 -2.24 -4.02
C ALA A 69 3.44 -3.04 -3.01
N ARG A 70 3.40 -4.37 -3.15
CA ARG A 70 2.70 -5.26 -2.23
C ARG A 70 3.24 -5.12 -0.80
N ARG A 71 4.55 -5.20 -0.61
CA ARG A 71 5.19 -5.03 0.72
C ARG A 71 4.88 -3.67 1.35
N ARG A 72 4.89 -2.59 0.55
CA ARG A 72 4.53 -1.25 1.03
C ARG A 72 3.07 -1.18 1.48
N HIS A 73 2.18 -1.82 0.73
CA HIS A 73 0.75 -1.89 1.07
C HIS A 73 0.52 -2.67 2.37
N GLU A 74 1.09 -3.86 2.48
CA GLU A 74 1.01 -4.70 3.69
C GLU A 74 1.54 -3.96 4.93
N PHE A 75 2.68 -3.28 4.80
CA PHE A 75 3.25 -2.48 5.89
C PHE A 75 2.35 -1.31 6.30
N ARG A 76 1.75 -0.63 5.31
CA ARG A 76 0.78 0.44 5.57
C ARG A 76 -0.42 -0.08 6.33
N ASP A 77 -0.99 -1.19 5.89
CA ASP A 77 -2.19 -1.76 6.49
C ASP A 77 -1.92 -2.27 7.91
N ALA A 78 -0.78 -2.94 8.12
CA ALA A 78 -0.36 -3.34 9.46
C ALA A 78 -0.17 -2.15 10.40
N ARG A 79 0.39 -1.04 9.90
CA ARG A 79 0.52 0.20 10.67
C ARG A 79 -0.83 0.80 11.03
N LEU A 80 -1.76 0.88 10.08
CA LEU A 80 -3.11 1.41 10.30
C LEU A 80 -3.87 0.54 11.31
N ALA A 81 -3.83 -0.77 11.15
CA ALA A 81 -4.47 -1.71 12.08
C ALA A 81 -3.94 -1.55 13.51
N ARG A 82 -2.62 -1.37 13.67
CA ARG A 82 -2.00 -1.11 14.98
C ARG A 82 -2.48 0.20 15.60
N LEU A 83 -2.52 1.28 14.81
CA LEU A 83 -3.01 2.58 15.27
C LEU A 83 -4.49 2.52 15.69
N GLU A 84 -5.33 1.80 14.94
CA GLU A 84 -6.73 1.58 15.31
C GLU A 84 -6.87 0.76 16.59
N ALA A 85 -6.08 -0.29 16.74
CA ALA A 85 -6.07 -1.10 17.95
C ALA A 85 -5.66 -0.28 19.17
N GLU A 86 -4.62 0.54 19.07
CA GLU A 86 -4.19 1.45 20.13
C GLU A 86 -5.28 2.47 20.47
N ARG A 87 -5.91 3.06 19.45
CA ARG A 87 -7.04 3.99 19.66
C ARG A 87 -8.20 3.32 20.39
N LYS A 88 -8.59 2.12 19.97
CA LYS A 88 -9.65 1.34 20.63
C LYS A 88 -9.28 1.01 22.07
N ALA A 89 -8.04 0.59 22.30
CA ALA A 89 -7.56 0.30 23.66
C ALA A 89 -7.56 1.54 24.56
N ARG A 90 -7.14 2.70 24.04
CA ARG A 90 -7.21 3.99 24.80
C ARG A 90 -8.64 4.39 25.13
N LEU A 91 -9.57 4.21 24.19
CA LEU A 91 -11.00 4.51 24.43
C LEU A 91 -11.60 3.56 25.46
N ARG A 92 -11.25 2.27 25.40
CA ARG A 92 -11.70 1.28 26.39
C ARG A 92 -11.22 1.63 27.80
N LYS A 93 -9.92 1.93 27.95
CA LYS A 93 -9.36 2.39 29.24
C LYS A 93 -10.04 3.65 29.76
N LYS A 94 -10.34 4.64 28.88
CA LYS A 94 -11.09 5.84 29.28
C LYS A 94 -12.50 5.53 29.77
N LYS A 95 -13.22 4.61 29.10
CA LYS A 95 -14.54 4.17 29.55
C LYS A 95 -14.48 3.48 30.91
N GLU A 96 -13.55 2.55 31.09
CA GLU A 96 -13.33 1.85 32.36
C GLU A 96 -13.06 2.83 33.52
N VAL A 97 -12.21 3.84 33.29
CA VAL A 97 -11.94 4.90 34.28
C VAL A 97 -13.17 5.77 34.57
N LEU A 98 -14.01 6.02 33.55
CA LEU A 98 -15.24 6.80 33.75
C LEU A 98 -16.29 6.00 34.53
N GLU A 99 -16.40 4.70 34.27
CA GLU A 99 -17.34 3.78 34.97
C GLU A 99 -16.88 3.48 36.37
N SER A 100 -15.57 3.42 36.65
CA SER A 100 -14.99 3.20 37.97
C SER A 100 -15.03 4.45 38.86
N LYS A 101 -15.29 5.65 38.33
CA LYS A 101 -15.50 6.83 39.16
C LYS A 101 -16.85 6.69 39.88
N PRO A 102 -16.87 6.72 41.21
CA PRO A 102 -18.12 6.68 41.95
C PRO A 102 -18.99 7.84 41.46
N LYS A 103 -20.24 7.53 41.08
CA LYS A 103 -21.24 8.56 40.79
C LYS A 103 -21.32 9.42 42.05
N ALA A 104 -20.74 10.61 41.99
CA ALA A 104 -20.85 11.58 43.07
C ALA A 104 -22.35 11.79 43.32
N THR A 105 -22.81 11.31 44.47
CA THR A 105 -24.15 11.52 44.94
C THR A 105 -24.39 13.03 45.02
N GLY A 106 -25.22 13.48 44.14
CA GLY A 106 -26.13 14.61 44.20
C GLY A 106 -25.74 15.92 44.86
N ASP A 107 -24.54 16.44 44.77
CA ASP A 107 -24.34 17.87 45.02
C ASP A 107 -23.07 18.36 44.30
N ASP A 108 -23.19 18.43 42.99
CA ASP A 108 -22.08 18.91 42.17
C ASP A 108 -22.27 20.43 41.98
N PRO A 109 -21.48 21.29 42.70
CA PRO A 109 -21.64 22.75 42.62
C PRO A 109 -21.57 23.30 41.20
N LYS A 110 -20.96 22.52 40.28
CA LYS A 110 -20.92 22.84 38.85
C LYS A 110 -22.27 22.64 38.17
N LYS A 111 -23.05 21.62 38.52
CA LYS A 111 -24.39 21.41 37.98
C LYS A 111 -25.35 22.50 38.46
N ALA A 112 -25.30 22.85 39.73
CA ALA A 112 -26.09 23.95 40.26
C ALA A 112 -25.72 25.29 39.62
N ALA A 113 -24.44 25.56 39.34
CA ALA A 113 -24.00 26.75 38.65
C ALA A 113 -24.47 26.79 37.18
N ILE A 114 -24.46 25.64 36.47
CA ILE A 114 -24.93 25.52 35.08
C ILE A 114 -26.46 25.73 35.01
N GLU A 115 -27.23 25.13 35.92
CA GLU A 115 -28.69 25.34 36.01
C GLU A 115 -29.03 26.78 36.33
N ALA A 116 -28.31 27.40 37.27
CA ALA A 116 -28.48 28.84 37.55
C ALA A 116 -28.17 29.73 36.36
N ALA A 117 -27.14 29.39 35.59
CA ALA A 117 -26.79 30.12 34.36
C ALA A 117 -27.88 29.96 33.26
N ILE A 118 -28.38 28.74 33.06
CA ILE A 118 -29.49 28.48 32.11
C ILE A 118 -30.74 29.26 32.49
N LYS A 119 -31.12 29.26 33.79
CA LYS A 119 -32.27 30.06 34.27
C LYS A 119 -32.07 31.54 34.05
N ARG A 120 -30.88 32.10 34.27
CA ARG A 120 -30.56 33.51 33.99
C ARG A 120 -30.71 33.87 32.53
N VAL A 121 -30.23 33.00 31.60
CA VAL A 121 -30.36 33.22 30.19
C VAL A 121 -31.81 33.10 29.73
N ALA A 122 -32.59 32.18 30.25
CA ALA A 122 -34.00 32.04 29.98
C ALA A 122 -34.80 33.26 30.44
N ALA A 123 -34.51 33.77 31.65
CA ALA A 123 -35.13 34.98 32.18
C ALA A 123 -34.81 36.23 31.34
N LYS A 124 -33.54 36.37 30.87
CA LYS A 124 -33.19 37.48 29.96
C LYS A 124 -33.90 37.41 28.61
N LYS A 125 -34.01 36.21 28.02
CA LYS A 125 -34.77 36.03 26.78
C LYS A 125 -36.25 36.34 26.93
N ALA A 126 -36.85 35.96 28.06
CA ALA A 126 -38.26 36.28 28.34
C ALA A 126 -38.49 37.78 28.56
N ALA A 127 -37.55 38.48 29.20
CA ALA A 127 -37.62 39.94 29.36
C ALA A 127 -37.49 40.66 28.01
N GLN A 128 -36.56 40.25 27.17
CA GLN A 128 -36.39 40.82 25.81
C GLN A 128 -37.61 40.56 24.92
N ALA A 129 -38.22 39.39 25.01
CA ALA A 129 -39.43 39.07 24.24
C ALA A 129 -40.69 39.88 24.73
N ALA A 130 -40.66 40.41 25.95
CA ALA A 130 -41.71 41.26 26.46
C ALA A 130 -41.57 42.74 26.03
N GLU A 131 -40.33 43.20 25.79
CA GLU A 131 -40.05 44.55 25.28
C GLU A 131 -40.28 44.71 23.76
N ASP A 132 -40.23 43.60 23.03
CA ASP A 132 -40.31 43.58 21.53
C ASP A 132 -41.76 43.38 21.01
N LYS A 133 -42.81 43.67 21.86
CA LYS A 133 -44.20 43.58 21.45
C LYS A 133 -44.67 44.98 21.03
N PRO A 134 -44.83 45.26 19.73
CA PRO A 134 -45.31 46.55 19.24
C PRO A 134 -46.77 46.76 19.67
N SER A 135 -47.05 47.96 20.19
CA SER A 135 -48.40 48.51 20.41
C SER A 135 -49.12 48.67 19.08
#